data_2a541e5c2c31bce451057a957a5cc039
#
_entry.id   2a541e5c2c31bce451057a957a5cc039
#
_cell.length_a   1.000
_cell.length_b   1.000
_cell.length_c   1.000
_cell.angle_alpha   90.00
_cell.angle_beta   90.00
_cell.angle_gamma   90.00
#
_symmetry.space_group_name_H-M   'P 1'
#
loop_
_entity.id
_entity.type
_entity.pdbx_description
1 polymer ?
#
loop_
_entity_poly.entity_id
_entity_poly.type
_entity_poly.pdbx_seq_one_letter_code
_entity_poly.pdbx_strand_id
1 'polypeptide(L)'
;MEERNPTHDTEGRLGTVEAKVRKIVESLGEDVGYQFCNWAQANVALDDVEKPTIIYVLPPSGSFHFKWNEVLDRPNAQIAFVSPTDFDFDGTENDGIVEAMKRLCIRFVRAVNESGYFSELEDDIPYQVLYDHLDHNVTGVVISPTLVEEAGVNLCNEPERLEDD
;
A
#
# COMPACT_ATOMS: atom_id res chain seq x y z
N MET A 1 -28.69 28.08 3.89
CA MET A 1 -27.35 27.55 4.20
C MET A 1 -27.47 26.03 4.29
N GLU A 2 -27.16 25.34 3.20
CA GLU A 2 -27.12 23.88 3.21
C GLU A 2 -25.80 23.43 3.82
N GLU A 3 -25.86 22.78 4.95
CA GLU A 3 -24.72 22.07 5.52
C GLU A 3 -24.31 20.96 4.56
N ARG A 4 -23.17 21.13 3.88
CA ARG A 4 -22.56 20.05 3.12
C ARG A 4 -22.16 18.94 4.10
N ASN A 5 -22.87 17.86 4.03
CA ASN A 5 -22.58 16.66 4.79
C ASN A 5 -21.19 16.13 4.36
N PRO A 6 -20.18 16.07 5.24
CA PRO A 6 -18.83 15.65 4.88
C PRO A 6 -18.69 14.16 4.55
N THR A 7 -19.76 13.39 4.65
CA THR A 7 -19.75 11.95 4.39
C THR A 7 -19.72 11.58 2.92
N HIS A 8 -20.10 12.49 2.01
CA HIS A 8 -20.15 12.18 0.56
C HIS A 8 -18.79 12.22 -0.12
N ASP A 9 -17.84 13.00 0.38
CA ASP A 9 -16.49 13.11 -0.20
C ASP A 9 -15.58 11.93 0.17
N THR A 10 -15.90 11.22 1.24
CA THR A 10 -15.09 10.09 1.71
C THR A 10 -15.39 8.79 0.96
N GLU A 11 -16.64 8.59 0.53
CA GLU A 11 -17.04 7.40 -0.22
C GLU A 11 -16.47 7.40 -1.65
N GLY A 12 -16.38 8.55 -2.29
CA GLY A 12 -15.79 8.67 -3.63
C GLY A 12 -14.28 8.39 -3.65
N ARG A 13 -13.56 8.71 -2.58
CA ARG A 13 -12.12 8.46 -2.44
C ARG A 13 -11.75 7.03 -2.06
N LEU A 14 -12.66 6.28 -1.44
CA LEU A 14 -12.49 4.87 -1.15
C LEU A 14 -12.66 3.96 -2.39
N GLY A 15 -12.92 4.54 -3.57
CA GLY A 15 -13.07 3.79 -4.82
C GLY A 15 -11.77 3.29 -5.42
N THR A 16 -10.60 3.87 -5.07
CA THR A 16 -9.31 3.45 -5.63
C THR A 16 -8.61 2.42 -4.76
N VAL A 17 -7.81 1.57 -5.39
CA VAL A 17 -6.97 0.59 -4.66
C VAL A 17 -6.03 1.30 -3.70
N GLU A 18 -5.40 2.40 -4.14
CA GLU A 18 -4.50 3.18 -3.28
C GLU A 18 -5.21 3.72 -2.03
N ALA A 19 -6.40 4.27 -2.17
CA ALA A 19 -7.17 4.77 -1.04
C ALA A 19 -7.52 3.65 -0.03
N LYS A 20 -7.83 2.46 -0.52
CA LYS A 20 -8.09 1.26 0.31
C LYS A 20 -6.83 0.82 1.05
N VAL A 21 -5.69 0.77 0.36
CA VAL A 21 -4.39 0.43 0.99
C VAL A 21 -4.03 1.45 2.06
N ARG A 22 -4.17 2.74 1.78
CA ARG A 22 -3.94 3.82 2.75
C ARG A 22 -4.79 3.63 4.00
N LYS A 23 -6.06 3.33 3.82
CA LYS A 23 -6.98 3.10 4.94
C LYS A 23 -6.57 1.92 5.80
N ILE A 24 -6.10 0.85 5.17
CA ILE A 24 -5.57 -0.32 5.88
C ILE A 24 -4.33 0.06 6.70
N VAL A 25 -3.40 0.81 6.11
CA VAL A 25 -2.19 1.25 6.83
C VAL A 25 -2.53 2.16 8.00
N GLU A 26 -3.46 3.09 7.83
CA GLU A 26 -3.93 3.96 8.92
C GLU A 26 -4.49 3.15 10.09
N SER A 27 -5.11 2.00 9.83
CA SER A 27 -5.63 1.12 10.88
C SER A 27 -4.54 0.45 11.73
N LEU A 28 -3.29 0.42 11.25
CA LEU A 28 -2.16 -0.18 11.96
C LEU A 28 -1.59 0.72 13.08
N GLY A 29 -1.97 1.98 13.11
CA GLY A 29 -1.58 2.93 14.14
C GLY A 29 -0.68 4.07 13.62
N GLU A 30 -0.49 5.07 14.46
CA GLU A 30 0.30 6.28 14.14
C GLU A 30 1.81 6.02 14.11
N ASP A 31 2.26 4.89 14.67
CA ASP A 31 3.68 4.49 14.68
C ASP A 31 4.17 4.00 13.33
N VAL A 32 3.26 3.82 12.37
CA VAL A 32 3.57 3.34 11.03
C VAL A 32 3.33 4.46 10.02
N GLY A 33 4.39 4.82 9.28
CA GLY A 33 4.31 5.76 8.17
C GLY A 33 3.75 5.11 6.91
N TYR A 34 3.23 5.93 6.02
CA TYR A 34 2.73 5.51 4.71
C TYR A 34 3.23 6.43 3.61
N GLN A 35 3.69 5.83 2.52
CA GLN A 35 4.06 6.55 1.29
C GLN A 35 3.46 5.84 0.07
N PHE A 36 2.90 6.63 -0.84
CA PHE A 36 2.51 6.17 -2.16
C PHE A 36 3.34 6.90 -3.21
N CYS A 37 4.23 6.20 -3.86
CA CYS A 37 5.18 6.82 -4.79
C CYS A 37 5.84 5.77 -5.69
N ASN A 38 6.54 6.23 -6.73
CA ASN A 38 7.47 5.37 -7.44
C ASN A 38 8.80 5.23 -6.66
N TRP A 39 9.64 4.28 -7.06
CA TRP A 39 10.90 4.03 -6.36
C TRP A 39 11.84 5.24 -6.31
N ALA A 40 11.87 6.06 -7.36
CA ALA A 40 12.71 7.26 -7.39
C ALA A 40 12.23 8.32 -6.38
N GLN A 41 10.92 8.45 -6.23
CA GLN A 41 10.32 9.35 -5.22
C GLN A 41 10.49 8.80 -3.80
N ALA A 42 10.46 7.48 -3.64
CA ALA A 42 10.70 6.84 -2.35
C ALA A 42 12.09 7.19 -1.81
N ASN A 43 13.10 7.25 -2.66
CA ASN A 43 14.46 7.68 -2.27
C ASN A 43 14.48 9.05 -1.60
N VAL A 44 13.72 10.01 -2.14
CA VAL A 44 13.67 11.36 -1.59
C VAL A 44 12.80 11.42 -0.32
N ALA A 45 11.71 10.68 -0.30
CA ALA A 45 10.77 10.69 0.82
C ALA A 45 11.32 9.99 2.07
N LEU A 46 12.27 9.06 1.92
CA LEU A 46 12.85 8.31 3.03
C LEU A 46 13.96 9.06 3.78
N ASP A 47 14.44 10.17 3.24
CA ASP A 47 15.43 11.01 3.93
C ASP A 47 14.93 11.51 5.30
N ASP A 48 13.64 11.73 5.42
CA ASP A 48 13.01 12.29 6.61
C ASP A 48 12.25 11.25 7.45
N VAL A 49 12.39 9.95 7.13
CA VAL A 49 11.64 8.90 7.83
C VAL A 49 12.38 8.46 9.10
N GLU A 50 11.79 8.76 10.25
CA GLU A 50 12.30 8.38 11.57
C GLU A 50 11.63 7.11 12.14
N LYS A 51 10.68 6.52 11.42
CA LYS A 51 9.85 5.40 11.90
C LYS A 51 9.62 4.35 10.82
N PRO A 52 9.22 3.13 11.18
CA PRO A 52 8.81 2.12 10.22
C PRO A 52 7.75 2.65 9.27
N THR A 53 7.95 2.44 7.98
CA THR A 53 7.09 3.00 6.92
C THR A 53 6.71 1.91 5.92
N ILE A 54 5.45 1.90 5.53
CA ILE A 54 4.95 1.08 4.44
C ILE A 54 4.92 1.93 3.18
N ILE A 55 5.61 1.47 2.15
CA ILE A 55 5.64 2.12 0.84
C ILE A 55 4.81 1.28 -0.12
N TYR A 56 3.71 1.83 -0.59
CA TYR A 56 2.97 1.29 -1.72
C TYR A 56 3.58 1.87 -3.00
N VAL A 57 4.30 1.02 -3.71
CA VAL A 57 4.95 1.43 -4.95
C VAL A 57 3.91 1.46 -6.08
N LEU A 58 3.91 2.52 -6.86
CA LEU A 58 3.00 2.68 -7.99
C LEU A 58 3.05 1.43 -8.89
N PRO A 59 1.93 0.68 -9.00
CA PRO A 59 1.92 -0.56 -9.76
C PRO A 59 2.18 -0.30 -11.25
N PRO A 60 3.17 -0.98 -11.86
CA PRO A 60 3.46 -0.80 -13.28
C PRO A 60 2.51 -1.57 -14.18
N SER A 61 1.71 -2.46 -13.63
CA SER A 61 0.80 -3.33 -14.36
C SER A 61 -0.32 -3.86 -13.47
N GLY A 62 -1.32 -4.38 -14.09
CA GLY A 62 -2.46 -4.99 -13.43
C GLY A 62 -3.43 -5.54 -14.47
N SER A 63 -4.59 -5.92 -14.03
CA SER A 63 -5.69 -6.37 -14.91
C SER A 63 -7.03 -5.84 -14.41
N PHE A 64 -7.97 -5.70 -15.35
CA PHE A 64 -9.36 -5.43 -15.01
C PHE A 64 -10.17 -6.73 -15.10
N HIS A 65 -11.03 -6.93 -14.12
CA HIS A 65 -12.01 -8.00 -14.16
C HIS A 65 -13.41 -7.40 -14.31
N PHE A 66 -14.05 -7.69 -15.44
CA PHE A 66 -15.41 -7.24 -15.73
C PHE A 66 -16.41 -8.26 -15.21
N LYS A 67 -17.28 -7.83 -14.33
CA LYS A 67 -18.29 -8.66 -13.68
C LYS A 67 -19.64 -7.96 -13.77
N TRP A 68 -20.49 -8.41 -14.69
CA TRP A 68 -21.79 -7.80 -14.94
C TRP A 68 -21.71 -6.28 -15.18
N ASN A 69 -22.01 -5.49 -14.20
CA ASN A 69 -22.02 -4.03 -14.19
C ASN A 69 -20.95 -3.42 -13.27
N GLU A 70 -19.95 -4.19 -12.95
CA GLU A 70 -18.85 -3.81 -12.07
C GLU A 70 -17.50 -4.14 -12.69
N VAL A 71 -16.54 -3.25 -12.52
CA VAL A 71 -15.14 -3.48 -12.90
C VAL A 71 -14.28 -3.51 -11.66
N LEU A 72 -13.57 -4.63 -11.48
CA LEU A 72 -12.59 -4.81 -10.40
C LEU A 72 -11.19 -4.54 -10.92
N ASP A 73 -10.46 -3.68 -10.24
CA ASP A 73 -9.03 -3.48 -10.49
C ASP A 73 -8.22 -4.55 -9.74
N ARG A 74 -7.23 -5.11 -10.42
CA ARG A 74 -6.32 -6.13 -9.90
C ARG A 74 -4.88 -5.73 -10.17
N PRO A 75 -4.33 -4.75 -9.45
CA PRO A 75 -2.96 -4.33 -9.65
C PRO A 75 -1.95 -5.38 -9.16
N ASN A 76 -0.87 -5.54 -9.91
CA ASN A 76 0.32 -6.24 -9.46
C ASN A 76 1.12 -5.28 -8.58
N ALA A 77 0.84 -5.31 -7.29
CA ALA A 77 1.38 -4.37 -6.34
C ALA A 77 2.82 -4.74 -5.94
N GLN A 78 3.59 -3.73 -5.55
CA GLN A 78 4.82 -3.89 -4.77
C GLN A 78 4.65 -3.09 -3.49
N ILE A 79 4.88 -3.74 -2.37
CA ILE A 79 4.70 -3.12 -1.05
C ILE A 79 5.96 -3.38 -0.24
N ALA A 80 6.63 -2.30 0.14
CA ALA A 80 7.83 -2.35 0.95
C ALA A 80 7.53 -1.97 2.39
N PHE A 81 8.13 -2.70 3.31
CA PHE A 81 8.10 -2.46 4.75
C PHE A 81 9.53 -2.15 5.17
N VAL A 82 9.80 -0.90 5.45
CA VAL A 82 11.16 -0.40 5.68
C VAL A 82 11.29 0.39 6.96
N SER A 83 12.46 0.34 7.54
CA SER A 83 12.84 1.16 8.68
C SER A 83 14.19 1.79 8.42
N PRO A 84 14.43 3.01 8.94
CA PRO A 84 15.75 3.63 8.86
C PRO A 84 16.81 2.75 9.50
N THR A 85 17.99 2.77 8.91
CA THR A 85 19.17 2.02 9.35
C THR A 85 20.34 2.96 9.44
N ASP A 86 21.25 2.77 10.40
CA ASP A 86 22.52 3.46 10.48
C ASP A 86 23.64 2.66 9.81
N PHE A 87 24.59 3.34 9.18
CA PHE A 87 25.77 2.73 8.55
C PHE A 87 26.60 1.87 9.49
N ASP A 88 26.54 2.20 10.78
CA ASP A 88 27.30 1.51 11.83
C ASP A 88 26.65 0.21 12.30
N PHE A 89 25.44 -0.12 11.78
CA PHE A 89 24.75 -1.36 12.16
C PHE A 89 25.45 -2.58 11.58
N ASP A 90 25.70 -3.55 12.46
CA ASP A 90 26.21 -4.86 12.06
C ASP A 90 25.09 -5.79 11.51
N GLY A 91 25.48 -6.99 11.08
CA GLY A 91 24.53 -7.96 10.56
C GLY A 91 23.43 -8.38 11.55
N THR A 92 23.70 -8.35 12.84
CA THR A 92 22.73 -8.70 13.90
C THR A 92 21.68 -7.61 14.07
N GLU A 93 22.09 -6.34 14.03
CA GLU A 93 21.18 -5.19 14.13
C GLU A 93 20.32 -5.09 12.88
N ASN A 94 20.88 -5.29 11.70
CA ASN A 94 20.13 -5.35 10.44
C ASN A 94 19.14 -6.51 10.41
N ASP A 95 19.51 -7.67 10.92
CA ASP A 95 18.61 -8.83 11.04
C ASP A 95 17.43 -8.52 11.98
N GLY A 96 17.68 -7.81 13.08
CA GLY A 96 16.64 -7.33 13.99
C GLY A 96 15.63 -6.41 13.29
N ILE A 97 16.09 -5.51 12.40
CA ILE A 97 15.22 -4.65 11.60
C ILE A 97 14.41 -5.48 10.59
N VAL A 98 15.04 -6.41 9.90
CA VAL A 98 14.36 -7.31 8.95
C VAL A 98 13.24 -8.09 9.66
N GLU A 99 13.52 -8.66 10.83
CA GLU A 99 12.51 -9.39 11.60
C GLU A 99 11.36 -8.49 12.08
N ALA A 100 11.65 -7.24 12.46
CA ALA A 100 10.62 -6.26 12.81
C ALA A 100 9.73 -5.91 11.59
N MET A 101 10.34 -5.75 10.41
CA MET A 101 9.60 -5.43 9.18
C MET A 101 8.80 -6.63 8.67
N LYS A 102 9.27 -7.85 8.87
CA LYS A 102 8.46 -9.05 8.62
C LYS A 102 7.20 -9.07 9.50
N ARG A 103 7.32 -8.72 10.77
CA ARG A 103 6.15 -8.63 11.67
C ARG A 103 5.17 -7.54 11.22
N LEU A 104 5.68 -6.39 10.77
CA LEU A 104 4.84 -5.34 10.22
C LEU A 104 4.13 -5.81 8.94
N CYS A 105 4.85 -6.52 8.06
CA CYS A 105 4.27 -7.15 6.87
C CYS A 105 3.13 -8.11 7.23
N ILE A 106 3.33 -8.98 8.22
CA ILE A 106 2.31 -9.92 8.69
C ILE A 106 1.08 -9.18 9.21
N ARG A 107 1.29 -8.11 10.00
CA ARG A 107 0.19 -7.27 10.48
C ARG A 107 -0.60 -6.63 9.34
N PHE A 108 0.12 -6.14 8.34
CA PHE A 108 -0.49 -5.55 7.15
C PHE A 108 -1.31 -6.59 6.37
N VAL A 109 -0.76 -7.75 6.08
CA VAL A 109 -1.47 -8.83 5.36
C VAL A 109 -2.73 -9.25 6.10
N ARG A 110 -2.67 -9.40 7.43
CA ARG A 110 -3.85 -9.67 8.24
C ARG A 110 -4.89 -8.56 8.13
N ALA A 111 -4.47 -7.32 8.18
CA ALA A 111 -5.36 -6.17 8.03
C ALA A 111 -6.00 -6.12 6.64
N VAL A 112 -5.27 -6.48 5.58
CA VAL A 112 -5.81 -6.64 4.22
C VAL A 112 -6.91 -7.70 4.21
N ASN A 113 -6.64 -8.88 4.75
CA ASN A 113 -7.57 -10.00 4.76
C ASN A 113 -8.83 -9.73 5.62
N GLU A 114 -8.69 -8.94 6.68
CA GLU A 114 -9.79 -8.55 7.55
C GLU A 114 -10.58 -7.33 7.05
N SER A 115 -10.03 -6.57 6.09
CA SER A 115 -10.60 -5.29 5.65
C SER A 115 -11.91 -5.42 4.86
N GLY A 116 -12.10 -6.52 4.15
CA GLY A 116 -13.19 -6.70 3.20
C GLY A 116 -13.01 -5.91 1.89
N TYR A 117 -11.95 -5.14 1.72
CA TYR A 117 -11.67 -4.40 0.50
C TYR A 117 -11.10 -5.26 -0.62
N PHE A 118 -10.37 -6.31 -0.25
CA PHE A 118 -9.68 -7.23 -1.16
C PHE A 118 -10.01 -8.67 -0.81
N SER A 119 -9.91 -9.54 -1.79
CA SER A 119 -9.89 -10.98 -1.56
C SER A 119 -8.70 -11.33 -0.66
N GLU A 120 -8.85 -12.36 0.15
CA GLU A 120 -7.75 -12.82 1.01
C GLU A 120 -6.50 -13.09 0.19
N LEU A 121 -5.38 -12.59 0.66
CA LEU A 121 -4.08 -12.92 0.10
C LEU A 121 -3.78 -14.39 0.41
N GLU A 122 -3.31 -15.09 -0.62
CA GLU A 122 -3.13 -16.53 -0.57
C GLU A 122 -2.02 -17.00 0.37
N ASP A 123 -1.94 -18.29 0.59
CA ASP A 123 -1.17 -18.96 1.64
C ASP A 123 0.34 -18.66 1.57
N ASP A 124 0.90 -18.55 0.37
CA ASP A 124 2.33 -18.30 0.17
C ASP A 124 2.56 -16.91 -0.44
N ILE A 125 3.09 -15.99 0.35
CA ILE A 125 3.48 -14.66 -0.08
C ILE A 125 5.01 -14.56 -0.05
N PRO A 126 5.69 -14.66 -1.20
CA PRO A 126 7.13 -14.48 -1.26
C PRO A 126 7.54 -13.08 -0.83
N TYR A 127 8.63 -12.98 -0.11
CA TYR A 127 9.24 -11.70 0.23
C TYR A 127 10.69 -11.65 -0.22
N GLN A 128 11.17 -10.44 -0.44
CA GLN A 128 12.58 -10.14 -0.68
C GLN A 128 13.09 -9.25 0.44
N VAL A 129 14.31 -9.50 0.88
CA VAL A 129 14.97 -8.68 1.89
C VAL A 129 15.70 -7.54 1.20
N LEU A 130 15.53 -6.34 1.75
CA LEU A 130 16.25 -5.14 1.36
C LEU A 130 17.22 -4.78 2.47
N TYR A 131 18.51 -4.84 2.19
CA TYR A 131 19.54 -4.34 3.07
C TYR A 131 20.10 -3.05 2.50
N ASP A 132 20.11 -1.99 3.31
CA ASP A 132 20.77 -0.74 2.98
C ASP A 132 20.53 -0.32 1.52
N HIS A 133 19.29 -0.46 1.12
CA HIS A 133 18.86 -0.20 -0.25
C HIS A 133 18.37 1.23 -0.35
N LEU A 134 18.64 1.82 -1.49
CA LEU A 134 18.45 3.25 -1.69
C LEU A 134 19.54 4.06 -0.94
N ASP A 135 19.98 5.14 -1.48
CA ASP A 135 21.03 6.01 -0.91
C ASP A 135 20.75 6.54 0.53
N HIS A 136 19.75 6.01 1.22
CA HIS A 136 19.19 6.52 2.47
C HIS A 136 19.12 5.50 3.62
N ASN A 137 19.94 4.48 3.59
CA ASN A 137 20.07 3.56 4.72
C ASN A 137 18.72 3.04 5.25
N VAL A 138 17.97 2.36 4.43
CA VAL A 138 16.77 1.65 4.85
C VAL A 138 16.93 0.16 4.67
N THR A 139 16.42 -0.57 5.64
CA THR A 139 16.40 -2.03 5.66
C THR A 139 14.96 -2.51 5.86
N GLY A 140 14.62 -3.60 5.23
CA GLY A 140 13.29 -4.16 5.37
C GLY A 140 12.99 -5.32 4.44
N VAL A 141 11.72 -5.46 4.09
CA VAL A 141 11.22 -6.50 3.21
C VAL A 141 10.26 -5.94 2.18
N VAL A 142 10.19 -6.58 1.02
CA VAL A 142 9.22 -6.26 -0.04
C VAL A 142 8.42 -7.50 -0.37
N ILE A 143 7.12 -7.33 -0.55
CA ILE A 143 6.22 -8.32 -1.12
C ILE A 143 5.63 -7.81 -2.42
N SER A 144 5.27 -8.74 -3.31
CA SER A 144 4.69 -8.41 -4.63
C SER A 144 3.36 -9.16 -4.85
N PRO A 145 2.34 -8.87 -4.04
CA PRO A 145 1.04 -9.52 -4.19
C PRO A 145 0.25 -8.92 -5.36
N THR A 146 -0.66 -9.69 -5.93
CA THR A 146 -1.76 -9.14 -6.72
C THR A 146 -2.90 -8.81 -5.78
N LEU A 147 -3.27 -7.54 -5.69
CA LEU A 147 -4.43 -7.12 -4.91
C LEU A 147 -5.69 -7.29 -5.76
N VAL A 148 -6.65 -8.05 -5.27
CA VAL A 148 -7.91 -8.34 -5.95
C VAL A 148 -9.04 -7.67 -5.20
N GLU A 149 -9.60 -6.60 -5.77
CA GLU A 149 -10.73 -5.90 -5.15
C GLU A 149 -11.96 -6.80 -5.00
N GLU A 150 -12.66 -6.68 -3.88
CA GLU A 150 -13.96 -7.33 -3.64
C GLU A 150 -15.12 -6.53 -4.26
N ALA A 151 -14.99 -5.20 -4.30
CA ALA A 151 -15.94 -4.30 -4.93
C ALA A 151 -15.21 -3.23 -5.74
N GLY A 152 -15.69 -2.94 -6.91
CA GLY A 152 -15.08 -2.02 -7.85
C GLY A 152 -16.02 -0.90 -8.29
N VAL A 153 -15.75 -0.36 -9.46
CA VAL A 153 -16.53 0.72 -10.06
C VAL A 153 -17.82 0.17 -10.65
N ASN A 154 -18.95 0.73 -10.24
CA ASN A 154 -20.26 0.39 -10.78
C ASN A 154 -20.46 1.04 -12.15
N LEU A 155 -20.60 0.23 -13.19
CA LEU A 155 -20.80 0.69 -14.56
C LEU A 155 -22.23 1.19 -14.85
N CYS A 156 -23.18 0.96 -13.94
CA CYS A 156 -24.54 1.50 -14.07
C CYS A 156 -24.62 3.00 -13.74
N ASN A 157 -23.65 3.54 -13.05
CA ASN A 157 -23.49 4.99 -12.93
C ASN A 157 -22.77 5.46 -14.19
N GLU A 158 -23.44 6.28 -15.00
CA GLU A 158 -22.79 6.87 -16.16
C GLU A 158 -21.44 7.48 -15.73
N PRO A 159 -20.33 7.13 -16.43
CA PRO A 159 -19.08 7.82 -16.16
C PRO A 159 -19.32 9.30 -16.40
N GLU A 160 -18.92 10.13 -15.44
CA GLU A 160 -18.87 11.57 -15.63
C GLU A 160 -18.17 11.81 -16.98
N ARG A 161 -18.86 12.50 -17.90
CA ARG A 161 -18.23 12.88 -19.15
C ARG A 161 -16.99 13.68 -18.79
N LEU A 162 -15.85 13.18 -19.19
CA LEU A 162 -14.66 14.02 -19.23
C LEU A 162 -15.06 15.18 -20.14
N GLU A 163 -15.31 16.33 -19.55
CA GLU A 163 -15.49 17.54 -20.33
C GLU A 163 -14.15 17.80 -21.03
N ASP A 164 -14.17 17.68 -22.36
CA ASP A 164 -13.02 18.03 -23.18
C ASP A 164 -12.79 19.54 -23.01
N ASP A 165 -11.75 19.91 -22.27
CA ASP A 165 -11.20 21.25 -22.25
C ASP A 165 -10.37 21.54 -23.53
#